data_e1bfbf7288e73ccb3617a5cd2b12716b
#
_entry.id   e1bfbf7288e73ccb3617a5cd2b12716b
#
_cell.length_a   1.000
_cell.length_b   1.000
_cell.length_c   1.000
_cell.angle_alpha   90.00
_cell.angle_beta   90.00
_cell.angle_gamma   90.00
#
_symmetry.space_group_name_H-M   'P 1'
#
loop_
_entity.id
_entity.type
_entity.pdbx_description
1 polymer ?
#
loop_
_entity_poly.entity_id
_entity_poly.type
_entity_poly.pdbx_seq_one_letter_code
_entity_poly.pdbx_strand_id
1 'polypeptide(L)' 'MPFMTIPEAAILWHISVSELRELCENHMISGAVRVHQRWFIPVDAACPSEILPVS' A
#
# COMPACT_ATOMS: atom_id res chain seq x y z
N MET A 1 -5.60 12.51 9.90
CA MET A 1 -5.11 12.26 8.56
C MET A 1 -5.82 11.08 7.94
N PRO A 2 -6.30 11.21 6.72
CA PRO A 2 -7.02 10.09 6.13
C PRO A 2 -6.10 8.96 5.72
N PHE A 3 -6.62 7.77 5.87
CA PHE A 3 -5.92 6.55 5.49
C PHE A 3 -6.82 5.71 4.59
N MET A 4 -6.20 4.87 3.80
CA MET A 4 -6.95 3.92 2.98
C MET A 4 -6.54 2.50 3.35
N THR A 5 -7.43 1.56 3.08
CA THR A 5 -7.16 0.15 3.34
C THR A 5 -6.35 -0.44 2.19
N ILE A 6 -5.85 -1.67 2.40
CA ILE A 6 -5.10 -2.35 1.35
C ILE A 6 -5.92 -2.53 0.08
N PRO A 7 -7.19 -3.02 0.12
CA PRO A 7 -7.95 -3.13 -1.12
C PRO A 7 -8.13 -1.80 -1.83
N GLU A 8 -8.35 -0.72 -1.09
CA GLU A 8 -8.51 0.59 -1.70
C GLU A 8 -7.23 1.05 -2.38
N ALA A 9 -6.10 0.88 -1.71
CA ALA A 9 -4.81 1.28 -2.28
C ALA A 9 -4.46 0.41 -3.47
N ALA A 10 -4.81 -0.87 -3.41
CA ALA A 10 -4.53 -1.78 -4.53
C ALA A 10 -5.26 -1.33 -5.78
N ILE A 11 -6.52 -0.91 -5.64
CA ILE A 11 -7.29 -0.41 -6.77
C ILE A 11 -6.67 0.88 -7.28
N LEU A 12 -6.33 1.77 -6.37
CA LEU A 12 -5.77 3.08 -6.76
C LEU A 12 -4.45 2.92 -7.49
N TRP A 13 -3.62 1.99 -7.04
CA TRP A 13 -2.28 1.80 -7.59
C TRP A 13 -2.22 0.72 -8.66
N HIS A 14 -3.34 0.06 -8.96
CA HIS A 14 -3.43 -0.98 -9.99
C HIS A 14 -2.48 -2.15 -9.73
N ILE A 15 -2.42 -2.59 -8.49
CA ILE A 15 -1.62 -3.76 -8.12
C ILE A 15 -2.51 -4.72 -7.34
N SER A 16 -2.04 -5.95 -7.16
CA SER A 16 -2.80 -6.95 -6.43
C SER A 16 -2.76 -6.69 -4.95
N VAL A 17 -3.80 -7.13 -4.24
CA VAL A 17 -3.85 -7.01 -2.79
C VAL A 17 -2.70 -7.77 -2.14
N SER A 18 -2.38 -8.96 -2.66
CA SER A 18 -1.28 -9.77 -2.13
C SER A 18 0.05 -9.04 -2.24
N GLU A 19 0.29 -8.42 -3.39
CA GLU A 19 1.53 -7.69 -3.61
C GLU A 19 1.62 -6.48 -2.70
N LEU A 20 0.52 -5.76 -2.55
CA LEU A 20 0.51 -4.58 -1.69
C LEU A 20 0.72 -4.98 -0.23
N ARG A 21 0.10 -6.06 0.21
CA ARG A 21 0.31 -6.53 1.57
C ARG A 21 1.77 -6.88 1.82
N GLU A 22 2.40 -7.53 0.87
CA GLU A 22 3.80 -7.87 0.99
C GLU A 22 4.67 -6.62 1.12
N LEU A 23 4.36 -5.61 0.34
CA LEU A 23 5.09 -4.35 0.44
C LEU A 23 4.94 -3.71 1.81
N CYS A 24 3.75 -3.77 2.37
CA CYS A 24 3.52 -3.25 3.72
C CYS A 24 4.33 -4.00 4.75
N GLU A 25 4.37 -5.34 4.63
CA GLU A 25 5.09 -6.16 5.59
C GLU A 25 6.59 -5.95 5.49
N ASN A 26 7.09 -5.57 4.35
CA ASN A 26 8.50 -5.27 4.16
C ASN A 26 8.84 -3.82 4.39
N HIS A 27 7.87 -3.05 4.90
CA HIS A 27 8.07 -1.63 5.22
C HIS A 27 8.50 -0.81 4.00
N MET A 28 7.96 -1.17 2.85
CA MET A 28 8.29 -0.48 1.60
C MET A 28 7.38 0.72 1.34
N ILE A 29 6.36 0.91 2.15
CA ILE A 29 5.40 1.98 1.96
C ILE A 29 5.56 2.99 3.09
N SER A 30 5.89 4.22 2.74
CA SER A 30 6.08 5.28 3.70
C SER A 30 4.78 5.61 4.42
N GLY A 31 4.84 5.62 5.74
CA GLY A 31 3.70 6.02 6.53
C GLY A 31 2.64 4.96 6.76
N ALA A 32 2.80 3.77 6.17
CA ALA A 32 1.87 2.68 6.40
C ALA A 32 1.94 2.25 7.87
N VAL A 33 0.77 2.02 8.47
CA VAL A 33 0.68 1.60 9.86
C VAL A 33 -0.17 0.35 9.96
N ARG A 34 0.12 -0.45 10.97
CA ARG A 34 -0.62 -1.68 11.21
C ARG A 34 -1.37 -1.55 12.52
N VAL A 35 -2.70 -1.75 12.46
CA VAL A 35 -3.57 -1.68 13.64
C VAL A 35 -4.49 -2.88 13.59
N HIS A 36 -4.49 -3.70 14.65
CA HIS A 36 -5.37 -4.87 14.76
C HIS A 36 -5.27 -5.76 13.53
N GLN A 37 -4.04 -6.04 13.10
CA GLN A 37 -3.77 -6.93 11.98
C GLN A 37 -4.24 -6.37 10.63
N ARG A 38 -4.55 -5.08 10.59
CA ARG A 38 -4.94 -4.41 9.35
C ARG A 38 -3.94 -3.32 9.03
N TRP A 39 -3.65 -3.19 7.76
CA TRP A 39 -2.76 -2.14 7.29
C TRP A 39 -3.56 -0.93 6.83
N PHE A 40 -3.06 0.23 7.19
CA PHE A 40 -3.64 1.49 6.76
C PHE A 40 -2.56 2.31 6.09
N ILE A 41 -2.87 2.84 4.93
CA ILE A 41 -1.91 3.55 4.10
C ILE A 41 -2.39 4.98 3.93
N PRO A 42 -1.52 5.98 4.20
CA PRO A 42 -1.94 7.37 4.02
C PRO A 42 -2.36 7.61 2.57
N VAL A 43 -3.43 8.35 2.37
CA VAL A 43 -3.93 8.59 1.01
C VAL A 43 -2.94 9.40 0.18
N ASP A 44 -2.01 10.10 0.84
CA ASP A 44 -1.00 10.86 0.11
C ASP A 44 0.29 10.08 -0.09
N ALA A 45 0.33 8.80 0.30
CA ALA A 45 1.50 7.98 0.07
C ALA A 45 1.66 7.70 -1.43
N ALA A 46 2.91 7.66 -1.86
CA ALA A 46 3.21 7.37 -3.26
C ALA A 46 3.42 5.88 -3.46
N CYS A 47 2.99 5.38 -4.61
CA CYS A 47 3.23 4.00 -4.97
C CYS A 47 4.74 3.78 -5.14
N PRO A 48 5.32 2.76 -4.50
CA PRO A 48 6.75 2.50 -4.65
C PRO A 48 7.10 2.23 -6.11
N SER A 49 8.17 2.82 -6.58
CA SER A 49 8.54 2.69 -7.98
C SER A 49 8.93 1.27 -8.35
N GLU A 50 9.36 0.46 -7.38
CA GLU A 50 9.76 -0.92 -7.65
C GLU A 50 8.62 -1.79 -8.14
N ILE A 51 7.37 -1.42 -7.82
CA ILE A 51 6.24 -2.23 -8.20
C ILE A 51 5.48 -1.66 -9.39
N LEU A 52 5.94 -0.52 -9.90
CA LEU A 52 5.29 0.02 -11.09
C LEU A 52 5.52 -0.91 -12.27
N PRO A 53 4.48 -1.19 -13.04
CA PRO A 53 4.65 -2.09 -14.17
C PRO A 53 5.66 -1.51 -15.15
N VAL A 54 6.52 -2.40 -15.62
CA VAL A 54 7.47 -2.03 -16.66
C VAL A 54 6.71 -2.03 -17.96
N SER A 55 6.49 -0.89 -18.48
CA SER A 55 5.74 -0.79 -19.74
C SER A 55 6.68 -0.74 -20.90
#